data_c0fe38dafdd28946f2094ebc2a945ae6
#
_entry.id   c0fe38dafdd28946f2094ebc2a945ae6
#
_cell.length_a   1.000
_cell.length_b   1.000
_cell.length_c   1.000
_cell.angle_alpha   90.00
_cell.angle_beta   90.00
_cell.angle_gamma   90.00
#
_symmetry.space_group_name_H-M   'P 1'
#
loop_
_entity.id
_entity.type
_entity.pdbx_description
1 polymer ?
#
loop_
_entity_poly.entity_id
_entity_poly.type
_entity_poly.pdbx_seq_one_letter_code
_entity_poly.pdbx_strand_id
1 'polypeptide(L)'
;MDYVIRTDVKFSPLELIDAGQLADECTERWWNQTLCRVNDSLVRLGVFEGEFHFHKHDREDEFFYVVEGRFLIDLEGRTVELLPKQGFMVPKGVVHRTRAPERTVVLMVEAAGVIPTGD
;
A
#
# COMPACT_ATOMS: atom_id res chain seq x y z
N MET A 1 -15.10 -4.19 8.22
CA MET A 1 -13.74 -4.75 8.15
C MET A 1 -12.81 -3.91 9.00
N ASP A 2 -11.94 -4.57 9.74
CA ASP A 2 -10.93 -3.88 10.54
C ASP A 2 -9.70 -3.58 9.69
N TYR A 3 -9.41 -2.31 9.52
CA TYR A 3 -8.20 -1.85 8.83
C TYR A 3 -7.12 -1.58 9.88
N VAL A 4 -6.04 -2.35 9.83
CA VAL A 4 -4.88 -2.14 10.72
C VAL A 4 -3.85 -1.33 9.95
N ILE A 5 -3.70 -0.07 10.31
CA ILE A 5 -2.78 0.86 9.64
C ILE A 5 -1.78 1.36 10.67
N ARG A 6 -0.50 1.03 10.46
CA ARG A 6 0.60 1.40 11.35
C ARG A 6 1.54 2.37 10.65
N THR A 7 1.62 3.57 11.17
CA THR A 7 2.45 4.64 10.59
C THR A 7 3.84 4.74 11.21
N ASP A 8 4.09 4.03 12.30
CA ASP A 8 5.42 3.94 12.89
C ASP A 8 6.39 3.21 11.96
N VAL A 9 7.63 3.68 11.90
CA VAL A 9 8.68 3.06 11.09
C VAL A 9 9.19 1.82 11.81
N LYS A 10 8.99 0.65 11.19
CA LYS A 10 9.30 -0.63 11.82
C LYS A 10 10.79 -0.94 11.84
N PHE A 11 11.52 -0.59 10.80
CA PHE A 11 12.92 -0.94 10.65
C PHE A 11 13.81 0.29 10.66
N SER A 12 14.92 0.19 11.40
CA SER A 12 15.97 1.20 11.40
C SER A 12 16.90 1.02 10.20
N PRO A 13 17.70 2.04 9.85
CA PRO A 13 18.74 1.85 8.83
C PRO A 13 19.63 0.66 9.15
N LEU A 14 20.10 -0.03 8.10
CA LEU A 14 21.01 -1.18 8.18
C LEU A 14 20.37 -2.46 8.73
N GLU A 15 19.08 -2.48 8.96
CA GLU A 15 18.36 -3.71 9.28
C GLU A 15 17.85 -4.40 8.02
N LEU A 16 17.93 -5.73 7.98
CA LEU A 16 17.34 -6.53 6.91
C LEU A 16 15.80 -6.50 7.01
N ILE A 17 15.15 -6.22 5.91
CA ILE A 17 13.69 -6.26 5.81
C ILE A 17 13.31 -7.47 4.95
N ASP A 18 12.61 -8.43 5.56
CA ASP A 18 12.08 -9.60 4.86
C ASP A 18 10.57 -9.44 4.69
N ALA A 19 10.16 -8.90 3.55
CA ALA A 19 8.74 -8.64 3.28
C ALA A 19 7.94 -9.94 3.20
N GLY A 20 8.52 -11.01 2.68
CA GLY A 20 7.87 -12.31 2.62
C GLY A 20 7.56 -12.85 4.01
N GLN A 21 8.51 -12.77 4.93
CA GLN A 21 8.31 -13.20 6.31
C GLN A 21 7.22 -12.37 7.00
N LEU A 22 7.26 -11.05 6.84
CA LEU A 22 6.24 -10.17 7.42
C LEU A 22 4.85 -10.52 6.92
N ALA A 23 4.72 -10.77 5.62
CA ALA A 23 3.45 -11.16 5.03
C ALA A 23 2.96 -12.51 5.55
N ASP A 24 3.87 -13.50 5.67
CA ASP A 24 3.53 -14.82 6.17
C ASP A 24 3.08 -14.80 7.63
N GLU A 25 3.62 -13.90 8.44
CA GLU A 25 3.26 -13.74 9.85
C GLU A 25 1.98 -12.93 10.04
N CYS A 26 1.53 -12.21 9.03
CA CYS A 26 0.35 -11.35 9.13
C CYS A 26 -0.93 -12.17 9.14
N THR A 27 -1.75 -11.99 10.20
CA THR A 27 -3.04 -12.66 10.36
C THR A 27 -4.22 -11.73 10.09
N GLU A 28 -3.97 -10.46 9.85
CA GLU A 28 -5.00 -9.46 9.58
C GLU A 28 -5.48 -9.56 8.13
N ARG A 29 -6.74 -9.24 7.90
CA ARG A 29 -7.29 -9.19 6.53
C ARG A 29 -6.84 -7.95 5.79
N TRP A 30 -6.64 -6.83 6.51
CA TRP A 30 -6.16 -5.57 5.93
C TRP A 30 -5.13 -4.96 6.86
N TRP A 31 -3.87 -5.03 6.45
CA TRP A 31 -2.75 -4.56 7.25
C TRP A 31 -1.82 -3.71 6.38
N ASN A 32 -1.41 -2.57 6.92
CA ASN A 32 -0.58 -1.60 6.25
C ASN A 32 0.46 -1.08 7.27
N GLN A 33 1.73 -1.31 7.00
CA GLN A 33 2.82 -0.99 7.91
C GLN A 33 3.89 -0.22 7.18
N THR A 34 4.35 0.90 7.77
CA THR A 34 5.56 1.57 7.31
C THR A 34 6.77 0.71 7.66
N LEU A 35 7.57 0.36 6.66
CA LEU A 35 8.76 -0.47 6.84
C LEU A 35 10.00 0.37 7.14
N CYS A 36 10.30 1.34 6.30
CA CYS A 36 11.48 2.18 6.42
C CYS A 36 11.26 3.52 5.75
N ARG A 37 12.17 4.44 6.02
CA ARG A 37 12.19 5.76 5.42
C ARG A 37 13.40 5.87 4.48
N VAL A 38 13.18 6.43 3.30
CA VAL A 38 14.24 6.74 2.34
C VAL A 38 14.13 8.23 2.02
N ASN A 39 15.02 9.04 2.58
CA ASN A 39 14.93 10.51 2.51
C ASN A 39 13.54 10.97 2.98
N ASP A 40 12.79 11.67 2.12
CA ASP A 40 11.44 12.15 2.43
C ASP A 40 10.35 11.18 1.98
N SER A 41 10.71 9.96 1.59
CA SER A 41 9.78 8.93 1.16
C SER A 41 9.68 7.80 2.18
N LEU A 42 8.52 7.16 2.22
CA LEU A 42 8.27 5.97 3.04
C LEU A 42 8.05 4.77 2.13
N VAL A 43 8.60 3.63 2.54
CA VAL A 43 8.29 2.33 1.95
C VAL A 43 7.36 1.61 2.91
N ARG A 44 6.20 1.20 2.42
CA ARG A 44 5.18 0.55 3.23
C ARG A 44 4.85 -0.82 2.65
N LEU A 45 4.41 -1.72 3.51
CA LEU A 45 3.94 -3.04 3.10
C LEU A 45 2.46 -3.17 3.43
N GLY A 46 1.69 -3.58 2.43
CA GLY A 46 0.28 -3.92 2.61
C GLY A 46 0.07 -5.42 2.45
N VAL A 47 -0.73 -5.99 3.33
CA VAL A 47 -1.27 -7.34 3.18
C VAL A 47 -2.77 -7.17 3.21
N PHE A 48 -3.40 -7.31 2.05
CA PHE A 48 -4.79 -6.88 1.85
C PHE A 48 -5.67 -7.99 1.32
N GLU A 49 -6.87 -8.06 1.87
CA GLU A 49 -7.99 -8.79 1.31
C GLU A 49 -9.26 -8.03 1.61
N GLY A 50 -10.02 -7.67 0.57
CA GLY A 50 -11.23 -6.86 0.70
C GLY A 50 -11.11 -5.52 -0.01
N GLU A 51 -11.89 -4.54 0.44
CA GLU A 51 -11.99 -3.23 -0.20
C GLU A 51 -11.66 -2.11 0.79
N PHE A 52 -10.94 -1.09 0.29
CA PHE A 52 -10.76 0.16 0.99
C PHE A 52 -11.78 1.18 0.46
N HIS A 53 -11.84 2.36 1.07
CA HIS A 53 -12.75 3.42 0.61
C HIS A 53 -12.11 4.27 -0.49
N PHE A 54 -12.93 4.96 -1.27
CA PHE A 54 -12.46 5.97 -2.20
C PHE A 54 -11.87 7.14 -1.44
N HIS A 55 -10.68 7.59 -1.88
CA HIS A 55 -9.96 8.72 -1.27
C HIS A 55 -8.98 9.31 -2.26
N LYS A 56 -8.35 10.41 -1.88
CA LYS A 56 -7.28 11.05 -2.64
C LYS A 56 -6.23 11.60 -1.68
N HIS A 57 -5.06 11.88 -2.23
CA HIS A 57 -4.00 12.60 -1.53
C HIS A 57 -3.73 13.89 -2.31
N ASP A 58 -3.94 15.04 -1.67
CA ASP A 58 -3.93 16.32 -2.38
C ASP A 58 -2.53 16.74 -2.85
N ARG A 59 -1.47 16.29 -2.17
CA ARG A 59 -0.11 16.77 -2.38
C ARG A 59 0.90 15.69 -2.69
N GLU A 60 0.54 14.41 -2.62
CA GLU A 60 1.47 13.31 -2.71
C GLU A 60 1.05 12.32 -3.79
N ASP A 61 2.04 11.87 -4.56
CA ASP A 61 1.90 10.71 -5.43
C ASP A 61 2.01 9.44 -4.58
N GLU A 62 1.43 8.35 -5.07
CA GLU A 62 1.48 7.06 -4.40
C GLU A 62 1.78 5.96 -5.39
N PHE A 63 2.83 5.16 -5.13
CA PHE A 63 3.23 4.05 -5.98
C PHE A 63 2.86 2.73 -5.32
N PHE A 64 2.30 1.82 -6.13
CA PHE A 64 1.94 0.47 -5.73
C PHE A 64 2.71 -0.54 -6.57
N TYR A 65 3.23 -1.58 -5.94
CA TYR A 65 3.93 -2.67 -6.61
C TYR A 65 3.50 -4.00 -5.99
N VAL A 66 2.89 -4.88 -6.78
CA VAL A 66 2.37 -6.16 -6.29
C VAL A 66 3.49 -7.19 -6.19
N VAL A 67 3.65 -7.77 -5.00
CA VAL A 67 4.60 -8.85 -4.74
C VAL A 67 3.95 -10.20 -5.03
N GLU A 68 2.73 -10.39 -4.52
CA GLU A 68 1.94 -11.60 -4.79
C GLU A 68 0.44 -11.27 -4.71
N GLY A 69 -0.37 -12.08 -5.36
CA GLY A 69 -1.81 -11.93 -5.37
C GLY A 69 -2.31 -11.11 -6.56
N ARG A 70 -3.39 -10.37 -6.35
CA ARG A 70 -4.05 -9.59 -7.38
C ARG A 70 -4.65 -8.33 -6.77
N PHE A 71 -4.24 -7.18 -7.26
CA PHE A 71 -4.62 -5.88 -6.72
C PHE A 71 -5.38 -5.06 -7.75
N LEU A 72 -6.49 -4.47 -7.35
CA LEU A 72 -7.30 -3.64 -8.22
C LEU A 72 -7.29 -2.21 -7.70
N ILE A 73 -7.08 -1.26 -8.61
CA ILE A 73 -7.16 0.17 -8.31
C ILE A 73 -8.29 0.74 -9.14
N ASP A 74 -9.36 1.13 -8.45
CA ASP A 74 -10.52 1.74 -9.10
C ASP A 74 -10.29 3.24 -9.23
N LEU A 75 -10.36 3.72 -10.45
CA LEU A 75 -10.29 5.14 -10.82
C LEU A 75 -11.66 5.59 -11.33
N GLU A 76 -11.82 6.87 -11.54
CA GLU A 76 -13.00 7.36 -12.25
C GLU A 76 -12.95 6.84 -13.69
N GLY A 77 -13.97 6.07 -14.06
CA GLY A 77 -14.13 5.56 -15.43
C GLY A 77 -13.34 4.31 -15.77
N ARG A 78 -12.47 3.79 -14.88
CA ARG A 78 -11.76 2.53 -15.16
C ARG A 78 -11.20 1.89 -13.91
N THR A 79 -10.93 0.60 -14.02
CA THR A 79 -10.22 -0.18 -13.00
C THR A 79 -8.90 -0.68 -13.59
N VAL A 80 -7.83 -0.53 -12.83
CA VAL A 80 -6.50 -1.05 -13.20
C VAL A 80 -6.25 -2.32 -12.39
N GLU A 81 -5.92 -3.42 -13.08
CA GLU A 81 -5.54 -4.68 -12.45
C GLU A 81 -4.03 -4.81 -12.40
N LEU A 82 -3.49 -5.12 -11.23
CA LEU A 82 -2.07 -5.40 -11.04
C LEU A 82 -1.88 -6.86 -10.63
N LEU A 83 -1.07 -7.56 -11.39
CA LEU A 83 -0.60 -8.91 -11.10
C LEU A 83 0.82 -8.86 -10.49
N PRO A 84 1.35 -9.97 -9.96
CA PRO A 84 2.68 -9.97 -9.38
C PRO A 84 3.74 -9.37 -10.29
N LYS A 85 4.60 -8.53 -9.73
CA LYS A 85 5.67 -7.78 -10.40
C LYS A 85 5.17 -6.64 -11.30
N GLN A 86 3.91 -6.26 -11.16
CA GLN A 86 3.37 -5.08 -11.85
C GLN A 86 3.17 -3.94 -10.86
N GLY A 87 3.37 -2.72 -11.33
CA GLY A 87 3.22 -1.52 -10.53
C GLY A 87 2.40 -0.46 -11.21
N PHE A 88 1.92 0.50 -10.41
CA PHE A 88 1.11 1.61 -10.89
C PHE A 88 1.25 2.80 -9.95
N MET A 89 1.41 3.98 -10.51
CA MET A 89 1.52 5.21 -9.73
C MET A 89 0.24 6.01 -9.87
N VAL A 90 -0.39 6.31 -8.74
CA VAL A 90 -1.56 7.20 -8.66
C VAL A 90 -1.04 8.59 -8.33
N PRO A 91 -1.19 9.57 -9.24
CA PRO A 91 -0.73 10.92 -8.96
C PRO A 91 -1.59 11.62 -7.93
N LYS A 92 -1.00 12.64 -7.30
CA LYS A 92 -1.72 13.50 -6.36
C LYS A 92 -3.01 14.05 -6.98
N GLY A 93 -4.04 14.21 -6.15
CA GLY A 93 -5.34 14.73 -6.55
C GLY A 93 -6.27 13.75 -7.23
N VAL A 94 -5.80 12.55 -7.56
CA VAL A 94 -6.62 11.54 -8.24
C VAL A 94 -7.39 10.70 -7.21
N VAL A 95 -8.71 10.74 -7.31
CA VAL A 95 -9.60 9.91 -6.46
C VAL A 95 -9.46 8.45 -6.89
N HIS A 96 -9.22 7.58 -5.94
CA HIS A 96 -9.03 6.17 -6.19
C HIS A 96 -9.47 5.32 -5.00
N ARG A 97 -9.66 4.03 -5.27
CA ARG A 97 -9.91 3.01 -4.25
C ARG A 97 -9.10 1.78 -4.59
N THR A 98 -8.50 1.18 -3.58
CA THR A 98 -7.80 -0.10 -3.71
C THR A 98 -8.68 -1.23 -3.19
N ARG A 99 -8.58 -2.40 -3.83
CA ARG A 99 -9.24 -3.62 -3.37
C ARG A 99 -8.47 -4.85 -3.81
N ALA A 100 -8.58 -5.89 -3.03
CA ALA A 100 -7.93 -7.17 -3.30
C ALA A 100 -8.97 -8.29 -3.20
N PRO A 101 -9.35 -8.93 -4.32
CA PRO A 101 -10.34 -10.02 -4.29
C PRO A 101 -9.83 -11.26 -3.55
N GLU A 102 -8.51 -11.41 -3.45
CA GLU A 102 -7.82 -12.45 -2.72
C GLU A 102 -6.69 -11.83 -1.93
N ARG A 103 -6.10 -12.59 -0.99
CA ARG A 103 -4.99 -12.09 -0.19
C ARG A 103 -3.84 -11.64 -1.09
N THR A 104 -3.43 -10.41 -0.96
CA THR A 104 -2.46 -9.75 -1.85
C THR A 104 -1.41 -9.02 -1.03
N VAL A 105 -0.16 -9.12 -1.45
CA VAL A 105 0.97 -8.45 -0.81
C VAL A 105 1.47 -7.34 -1.74
N VAL A 106 1.50 -6.11 -1.22
CA VAL A 106 1.80 -4.91 -2.01
C VAL A 106 2.86 -4.09 -1.31
N LEU A 107 3.90 -3.67 -2.06
CA LEU A 107 4.81 -2.62 -1.62
C LEU A 107 4.28 -1.27 -2.10
N MET A 108 4.36 -0.27 -1.24
CA MET A 108 3.94 1.09 -1.55
C MET A 108 5.07 2.05 -1.25
N VAL A 109 5.22 3.06 -2.11
CA VAL A 109 6.18 4.15 -1.90
C VAL A 109 5.40 5.46 -1.95
N GLU A 110 5.56 6.28 -0.92
CA GLU A 110 4.84 7.54 -0.79
C GLU A 110 5.64 8.54 0.04
N ALA A 111 5.29 9.82 -0.06
CA ALA A 111 5.94 10.86 0.74
C ALA A 111 5.56 10.70 2.23
N ALA A 112 6.46 11.13 3.11
CA ALA A 112 6.28 10.98 4.57
C ALA A 112 5.04 11.68 5.11
N GLY A 113 4.51 12.70 4.39
CA GLY A 113 3.31 13.42 4.81
C GLY A 113 1.98 12.78 4.42
N VAL A 114 2.01 11.64 3.72
CA VAL A 114 0.77 10.96 3.28
C VAL A 114 -0.05 10.51 4.49
N ILE A 115 -1.35 10.80 4.42
CA ILE A 115 -2.33 10.26 5.36
C ILE A 115 -2.95 9.03 4.68
N PRO A 116 -2.69 7.81 5.18
CA PRO A 116 -3.09 6.58 4.48
C PRO A 116 -4.59 6.49 4.16
N THR A 117 -5.43 7.09 4.97
CA THR A 117 -6.89 7.09 4.77
C THR A 117 -7.37 8.17 3.80
N GLY A 118 -6.47 9.01 3.30
CA GLY A 118 -6.80 10.11 2.40
C GLY A 118 -6.96 11.46 3.10
N ASP A 119 -6.93 12.50 2.31
CA ASP A 119 -7.10 13.89 2.78
C ASP A 119 -8.57 14.29 2.88
#